data_ca8415bb0ed3e9b52fc078289ec01a1e
#
_entry.id   ca8415bb0ed3e9b52fc078289ec01a1e
#
_cell.length_a   1.000
_cell.length_b   1.000
_cell.length_c   1.000
_cell.angle_alpha   90.00
_cell.angle_beta   90.00
_cell.angle_gamma   90.00
#
_symmetry.space_group_name_H-M   'P 1'
#
loop_
_entity.id
_entity.type
_entity.pdbx_description
1 polymer ?
#
loop_
_entity_poly.entity_id
_entity_poly.type
_entity_poly.pdbx_seq_one_letter_code
_entity_poly.pdbx_strand_id
1 'polypeptide(L)'
;MSVNGVGKRDALLITQLAAGNSHEKVAAACGCCTATISRRLKDPKFRAALDEARRQLFENAFGRVSAAATAAASTLIALLGRETPAAVRLGAARTLLESTCRFRETHEMEERLKALEERLGKVS
;
A
#
# COMPACT_ATOMS: atom_id res chain seq x y z
N MET A 1 -18.29 -5.74 15.78
CA MET A 1 -18.99 -4.88 14.80
C MET A 1 -19.14 -5.65 13.49
N SER A 2 -20.36 -5.87 13.06
CA SER A 2 -20.62 -6.58 11.80
C SER A 2 -20.27 -5.66 10.64
N VAL A 3 -19.23 -6.02 9.90
CA VAL A 3 -18.93 -5.37 8.62
C VAL A 3 -19.99 -5.84 7.63
N ASN A 4 -21.00 -5.03 7.39
CA ASN A 4 -21.98 -5.07 6.30
C ASN A 4 -22.29 -6.45 5.70
N GLY A 5 -23.07 -7.28 6.40
CA GLY A 5 -23.70 -8.46 5.80
C GLY A 5 -22.78 -9.65 5.45
N VAL A 6 -21.51 -9.61 5.82
CA VAL A 6 -20.54 -10.68 5.61
C VAL A 6 -20.51 -11.57 6.86
N GLY A 7 -20.80 -12.86 6.71
CA GLY A 7 -20.75 -13.81 7.81
C GLY A 7 -19.34 -13.93 8.41
N LYS A 8 -19.24 -14.35 9.69
CA LYS A 8 -17.94 -14.53 10.39
C LYS A 8 -16.93 -15.36 9.59
N ARG A 9 -17.41 -16.36 8.84
CA ARG A 9 -16.58 -17.22 8.00
C ARG A 9 -16.06 -16.49 6.77
N ASP A 10 -16.89 -15.64 6.16
CA ASP A 10 -16.49 -14.82 5.01
C ASP A 10 -15.48 -13.75 5.43
N ALA A 11 -15.61 -13.16 6.62
CA ALA A 11 -14.64 -12.23 7.17
C ALA A 11 -13.24 -12.84 7.32
N LEU A 12 -13.16 -14.10 7.80
CA LEU A 12 -11.89 -14.81 7.90
C LEU A 12 -11.29 -15.12 6.51
N LEU A 13 -12.13 -15.55 5.55
CA LEU A 13 -11.70 -15.77 4.17
C LEU A 13 -11.13 -14.49 3.54
N ILE A 14 -11.83 -13.36 3.70
CA ILE A 14 -11.41 -12.05 3.20
C ILE A 14 -10.08 -11.64 3.82
N THR A 15 -9.91 -11.76 5.14
CA THR A 15 -8.66 -11.41 5.83
C THR A 15 -7.48 -12.23 5.31
N GLN A 16 -7.65 -13.53 5.15
CA GLN A 16 -6.60 -14.42 4.67
C GLN A 16 -6.25 -14.19 3.19
N LEU A 17 -7.27 -13.96 2.34
CA LEU A 17 -7.07 -13.65 0.93
C LEU A 17 -6.45 -12.26 0.72
N ALA A 18 -6.86 -11.28 1.52
CA ALA A 18 -6.29 -9.94 1.47
C ALA A 18 -4.81 -9.92 1.86
N ALA A 19 -4.40 -10.79 2.79
CA ALA A 19 -3.00 -10.97 3.17
C ALA A 19 -2.13 -11.66 2.09
N GLY A 20 -2.71 -12.03 0.93
CA GLY A 20 -1.97 -12.64 -0.19
C GLY A 20 -1.70 -14.13 -0.04
N ASN A 21 -2.38 -14.82 0.87
CA ASN A 21 -2.25 -16.27 1.02
C ASN A 21 -2.84 -17.02 -0.19
N SER A 22 -2.22 -18.14 -0.56
CA SER A 22 -2.75 -19.00 -1.63
C SER A 22 -4.10 -19.62 -1.25
N HIS A 23 -4.91 -19.96 -2.26
CA HIS A 23 -6.26 -20.55 -2.03
C HIS A 23 -6.16 -21.83 -1.19
N GLU A 24 -5.12 -22.65 -1.35
CA GLU A 24 -4.89 -23.87 -0.58
C GLU A 24 -4.66 -23.54 0.92
N LYS A 25 -3.81 -22.56 1.21
CA LYS A 25 -3.55 -22.11 2.59
C LYS A 25 -4.80 -21.53 3.23
N VAL A 26 -5.54 -20.73 2.48
CA VAL A 26 -6.80 -20.14 2.96
C VAL A 26 -7.84 -21.22 3.22
N ALA A 27 -7.98 -22.18 2.32
CA ALA A 27 -8.89 -23.31 2.47
C ALA A 27 -8.59 -24.12 3.75
N ALA A 28 -7.31 -24.45 3.97
CA ALA A 28 -6.85 -25.16 5.16
C ALA A 28 -7.12 -24.34 6.45
N ALA A 29 -6.79 -23.05 6.46
CA ALA A 29 -6.99 -22.18 7.61
C ALA A 29 -8.46 -21.94 7.97
N CYS A 30 -9.34 -21.92 6.97
CA CYS A 30 -10.79 -21.64 7.12
C CYS A 30 -11.66 -22.89 7.18
N GLY A 31 -11.07 -24.08 7.08
CA GLY A 31 -11.80 -25.36 7.09
C GLY A 31 -12.79 -25.49 5.94
N CYS A 32 -12.40 -25.10 4.73
CA CYS A 32 -13.19 -25.20 3.51
C CYS A 32 -12.36 -25.74 2.35
N CYS A 33 -12.98 -25.99 1.20
CA CYS A 33 -12.27 -26.38 -0.01
C CYS A 33 -12.02 -25.15 -0.92
N THR A 34 -11.03 -25.26 -1.80
CA THR A 34 -10.70 -24.22 -2.77
C THR A 34 -11.85 -23.87 -3.71
N ALA A 35 -12.73 -24.85 -4.02
CA ALA A 35 -13.94 -24.62 -4.80
C ALA A 35 -14.91 -23.64 -4.10
N THR A 36 -14.99 -23.66 -2.78
CA THR A 36 -15.76 -22.69 -2.00
C THR A 36 -15.21 -21.28 -2.16
N ILE A 37 -13.90 -21.12 -2.11
CA ILE A 37 -13.23 -19.83 -2.31
C ILE A 37 -13.51 -19.31 -3.73
N SER A 38 -13.36 -20.16 -4.75
CA SER A 38 -13.64 -19.80 -6.14
C SER A 38 -15.08 -19.37 -6.36
N ARG A 39 -16.03 -20.03 -5.69
CA ARG A 39 -17.44 -19.65 -5.74
C ARG A 39 -17.68 -18.30 -5.06
N ARG A 40 -17.06 -18.03 -3.91
CA ARG A 40 -17.16 -16.74 -3.21
C ARG A 40 -16.58 -15.60 -4.02
N LEU A 41 -15.48 -15.82 -4.72
CA LEU A 41 -14.86 -14.83 -5.60
C LEU A 41 -15.74 -14.45 -6.81
N LYS A 42 -16.78 -15.21 -7.12
CA LYS A 42 -17.79 -14.84 -8.12
C LYS A 42 -18.88 -13.93 -7.57
N ASP A 43 -19.04 -13.86 -6.25
CA ASP A 43 -20.00 -12.99 -5.60
C ASP A 43 -19.49 -11.54 -5.61
N PRO A 44 -20.23 -10.59 -6.23
CA PRO A 44 -19.80 -9.19 -6.29
C PRO A 44 -19.61 -8.53 -4.92
N LYS A 45 -20.45 -8.87 -3.93
CA LYS A 45 -20.34 -8.34 -2.57
C LYS A 45 -19.08 -8.82 -1.87
N PHE A 46 -18.76 -10.11 -2.02
CA PHE A 46 -17.54 -10.67 -1.46
C PHE A 46 -16.28 -10.05 -2.11
N ARG A 47 -16.30 -9.88 -3.43
CA ARG A 47 -15.19 -9.23 -4.15
C ARG A 47 -14.98 -7.79 -3.68
N ALA A 48 -16.05 -7.00 -3.58
CA ALA A 48 -15.96 -5.62 -3.11
C ALA A 48 -15.39 -5.54 -1.67
N ALA A 49 -15.81 -6.45 -0.79
CA ALA A 49 -15.27 -6.51 0.57
C ALA A 49 -13.79 -6.95 0.60
N LEU A 50 -13.38 -7.86 -0.28
CA LEU A 50 -11.99 -8.27 -0.43
C LEU A 50 -11.11 -7.14 -0.96
N ASP A 51 -11.58 -6.42 -1.97
CA ASP A 51 -10.85 -5.28 -2.55
C ASP A 51 -10.69 -4.16 -1.54
N GLU A 52 -11.73 -3.88 -0.75
CA GLU A 52 -11.67 -2.92 0.36
C GLU A 52 -10.66 -3.35 1.43
N ALA A 53 -10.65 -4.62 1.82
CA ALA A 53 -9.68 -5.14 2.79
C ALA A 53 -8.24 -5.03 2.27
N ARG A 54 -8.00 -5.30 0.99
CA ARG A 54 -6.70 -5.12 0.34
C ARG A 54 -6.26 -3.66 0.33
N ARG A 55 -7.17 -2.76 0.01
CA ARG A 55 -6.92 -1.32 0.02
C ARG A 55 -6.51 -0.84 1.42
N GLN A 56 -7.24 -1.24 2.45
CA GLN A 56 -6.93 -0.90 3.85
C GLN A 56 -5.56 -1.43 4.30
N LEU A 57 -5.23 -2.67 3.95
CA LEU A 57 -3.91 -3.24 4.24
C LEU A 57 -2.79 -2.45 3.56
N PHE A 58 -2.98 -2.08 2.29
CA PHE A 58 -2.02 -1.27 1.55
C PHE A 58 -1.85 0.11 2.19
N GLU A 59 -2.95 0.80 2.50
CA GLU A 59 -2.92 2.12 3.13
C GLU A 59 -2.21 2.08 4.50
N ASN A 60 -2.47 1.06 5.31
CA ASN A 60 -1.80 0.88 6.59
C ASN A 60 -0.29 0.63 6.43
N ALA A 61 0.09 -0.22 5.48
CA ALA A 61 1.49 -0.49 5.17
C ALA A 61 2.19 0.78 4.66
N PHE A 62 1.57 1.49 3.73
CA PHE A 62 2.07 2.75 3.18
C PHE A 62 2.21 3.82 4.26
N GLY A 63 1.23 3.97 5.16
CA GLY A 63 1.31 4.90 6.29
C GLY A 63 2.49 4.61 7.22
N ARG A 64 2.77 3.33 7.50
CA ARG A 64 3.95 2.93 8.28
C ARG A 64 5.26 3.27 7.58
N VAL A 65 5.36 3.01 6.29
CA VAL A 65 6.55 3.36 5.48
C VAL A 65 6.73 4.86 5.43
N SER A 66 5.64 5.62 5.24
CA SER A 66 5.68 7.09 5.21
C SER A 66 6.14 7.68 6.55
N ALA A 67 5.69 7.13 7.67
CA ALA A 67 6.16 7.53 8.99
C ALA A 67 7.65 7.22 9.18
N ALA A 68 8.12 6.04 8.73
CA ALA A 68 9.52 5.66 8.78
C ALA A 68 10.40 6.53 7.85
N ALA A 69 9.87 7.02 6.75
CA ALA A 69 10.59 7.90 5.82
C ALA A 69 11.03 9.21 6.47
N THR A 70 10.24 9.77 7.39
CA THR A 70 10.62 10.96 8.16
C THR A 70 11.85 10.69 9.04
N ALA A 71 11.88 9.54 9.72
CA ALA A 71 13.03 9.14 10.52
C ALA A 71 14.27 8.88 9.65
N ALA A 72 14.09 8.24 8.49
CA ALA A 72 15.16 8.01 7.53
C ALA A 72 15.75 9.31 6.99
N ALA A 73 14.92 10.29 6.66
CA ALA A 73 15.35 11.61 6.23
C ALA A 73 16.19 12.32 7.33
N SER A 74 15.74 12.27 8.58
CA SER A 74 16.49 12.82 9.73
C SER A 74 17.85 12.14 9.89
N THR A 75 17.93 10.82 9.73
CA THR A 75 19.19 10.06 9.77
C THR A 75 20.12 10.48 8.64
N LEU A 76 19.63 10.60 7.42
CA LEU A 76 20.43 11.04 6.27
C LEU A 76 20.98 12.47 6.47
N ILE A 77 20.17 13.37 7.01
CA ILE A 77 20.58 14.74 7.33
C ILE A 77 21.68 14.74 8.40
N ALA A 78 21.53 13.93 9.46
CA ALA A 78 22.55 13.81 10.51
C ALA A 78 23.88 13.28 9.95
N LEU A 79 23.86 12.38 9.00
CA LEU A 79 25.05 11.83 8.33
C LEU A 79 25.81 12.86 7.47
N LEU A 80 25.25 14.03 7.19
CA LEU A 80 25.96 15.13 6.51
C LEU A 80 26.92 15.87 7.43
N GLY A 81 26.89 15.59 8.75
CA GLY A 81 27.76 16.23 9.74
C GLY A 81 29.24 15.99 9.49
N ARG A 82 30.08 16.97 9.92
CA ARG A 82 31.52 16.94 9.70
C ARG A 82 32.24 15.74 10.35
N GLU A 83 31.67 15.22 11.43
CA GLU A 83 32.22 14.07 12.17
C GLU A 83 31.97 12.72 11.43
N THR A 84 31.10 12.72 10.40
CA THR A 84 30.84 11.54 9.60
C THR A 84 31.95 11.32 8.57
N PRO A 85 32.43 10.06 8.37
CA PRO A 85 33.42 9.78 7.34
C PRO A 85 33.00 10.29 5.96
N ALA A 86 33.95 10.81 5.18
CA ALA A 86 33.68 11.49 3.91
C ALA A 86 32.88 10.63 2.91
N ALA A 87 33.17 9.32 2.83
CA ALA A 87 32.45 8.40 1.94
C ALA A 87 30.98 8.22 2.34
N VAL A 88 30.69 8.11 3.64
CA VAL A 88 29.32 8.00 4.17
C VAL A 88 28.57 9.31 3.95
N ARG A 89 29.22 10.43 4.21
CA ARG A 89 28.65 11.75 3.97
C ARG A 89 28.30 12.00 2.50
N LEU A 90 29.17 11.59 1.58
CA LEU A 90 28.90 11.67 0.15
C LEU A 90 27.71 10.78 -0.24
N GLY A 91 27.64 9.55 0.30
CA GLY A 91 26.51 8.63 0.08
C GLY A 91 25.20 9.22 0.57
N ALA A 92 25.16 9.79 1.77
CA ALA A 92 23.97 10.43 2.33
C ALA A 92 23.51 11.62 1.48
N ALA A 93 24.45 12.48 1.05
CA ALA A 93 24.16 13.62 0.20
C ALA A 93 23.56 13.18 -1.15
N ARG A 94 24.15 12.18 -1.79
CA ARG A 94 23.64 11.61 -3.04
C ARG A 94 22.23 11.06 -2.87
N THR A 95 22.01 10.25 -1.86
CA THR A 95 20.69 9.66 -1.57
C THR A 95 19.61 10.73 -1.36
N LEU A 96 19.93 11.80 -0.62
CA LEU A 96 19.00 12.92 -0.41
C LEU A 96 18.66 13.64 -1.71
N LEU A 97 19.66 13.94 -2.54
CA LEU A 97 19.45 14.62 -3.81
C LEU A 97 18.63 13.77 -4.78
N GLU A 98 18.97 12.50 -4.94
CA GLU A 98 18.23 11.55 -5.79
C GLU A 98 16.78 11.38 -5.33
N SER A 99 16.55 11.22 -4.03
CA SER A 99 15.20 11.11 -3.47
C SER A 99 14.39 12.38 -3.70
N THR A 100 15.00 13.56 -3.51
CA THR A 100 14.33 14.84 -3.73
C THR A 100 13.91 15.01 -5.19
N CYS A 101 14.77 14.66 -6.14
CA CYS A 101 14.45 14.70 -7.57
C CYS A 101 13.27 13.77 -7.90
N ARG A 102 13.29 12.52 -7.41
CA ARG A 102 12.22 11.55 -7.64
C ARG A 102 10.87 12.00 -7.05
N PHE A 103 10.87 12.53 -5.83
CA PHE A 103 9.65 13.06 -5.21
C PHE A 103 9.09 14.23 -6.00
N ARG A 104 9.96 15.13 -6.49
CA ARG A 104 9.53 16.25 -7.31
C ARG A 104 8.89 15.80 -8.62
N GLU A 105 9.52 14.88 -9.34
CA GLU A 105 9.00 14.31 -10.57
C GLU A 105 7.63 13.64 -10.36
N THR A 106 7.50 12.85 -9.27
CA THR A 106 6.22 12.18 -8.94
C THR A 106 5.15 13.21 -8.62
N HIS A 107 5.45 14.21 -7.81
CA HIS A 107 4.51 15.25 -7.44
C HIS A 107 4.05 16.08 -8.64
N GLU A 108 4.97 16.49 -9.51
CA GLU A 108 4.63 17.19 -10.75
C GLU A 108 3.73 16.35 -11.67
N MET A 109 3.96 15.04 -11.73
CA MET A 109 3.15 14.12 -12.53
C MET A 109 1.73 13.97 -11.95
N GLU A 110 1.61 13.85 -10.63
CA GLU A 110 0.32 13.81 -9.92
C GLU A 110 -0.48 15.10 -10.14
N GLU A 111 0.15 16.27 -10.05
CA GLU A 111 -0.50 17.56 -10.31
C GLU A 111 -1.00 17.68 -11.75
N ARG A 112 -0.19 17.24 -12.72
CA ARG A 112 -0.59 17.21 -14.13
C ARG A 112 -1.76 16.27 -14.38
N LEU A 113 -1.74 15.08 -13.77
CA LEU A 113 -2.82 14.12 -13.87
C LEU A 113 -4.12 14.69 -13.30
N LYS A 114 -4.06 15.26 -12.10
CA LYS A 114 -5.21 15.92 -11.48
C LYS A 114 -5.79 17.05 -12.32
N ALA A 115 -4.92 17.88 -12.89
CA ALA A 115 -5.35 18.96 -13.80
C ALA A 115 -6.04 18.43 -15.07
N LEU A 116 -5.56 17.30 -15.62
CA LEU A 116 -6.18 16.64 -16.76
C LEU A 116 -7.55 16.04 -16.40
N GLU A 117 -7.67 15.38 -15.26
CA GLU A 117 -8.94 14.82 -14.75
C GLU A 117 -9.98 15.93 -14.55
N GLU A 118 -9.59 17.05 -13.96
CA GLU A 118 -10.48 18.21 -13.77
C GLU A 118 -10.95 18.81 -15.13
N ARG A 119 -10.08 18.83 -16.12
CA ARG A 119 -10.44 19.30 -17.47
C ARG A 119 -11.39 18.33 -18.17
N LEU A 120 -11.17 17.02 -18.06
CA LEU A 120 -12.04 16.00 -18.62
C LEU A 120 -13.41 15.96 -17.91
N GLY A 121 -13.44 16.09 -16.60
CA GLY A 121 -14.69 16.16 -15.84
C GLY A 121 -15.56 17.37 -16.12
N LYS A 122 -14.98 18.47 -16.66
CA LYS A 122 -15.73 19.66 -17.10
C LYS A 122 -16.28 19.56 -18.53
N VAL A 123 -15.89 18.54 -19.29
CA VAL A 123 -16.32 18.31 -20.68
C VAL A 123 -17.50 17.30 -20.75
N SER A 124 -17.84 16.65 -19.62
CA SER A 124 -19.01 15.77 -19.45
C SER A 124 -20.16 16.52 -18.82
#